data_fdcb4872f7d2e3787a462c0a02d22597
#
_entry.id   fdcb4872f7d2e3787a462c0a02d22597
#
_cell.length_a   1.000
_cell.length_b   1.000
_cell.length_c   1.000
_cell.angle_alpha   90.00
_cell.angle_beta   90.00
_cell.angle_gamma   90.00
#
_symmetry.space_group_name_H-M   'P 1'
#
loop_
_entity.id
_entity.type
_entity.pdbx_description
1 polymer ?
#
loop_
_entity_poly.entity_id
_entity_poly.type
_entity_poly.pdbx_seq_one_letter_code
_entity_poly.pdbx_strand_id
1 'polypeptide(L)'
;SRMRPITNKLPKPLIDVGGISLIERLINQLIAFGVSEFVINVSYLGDQIKEALKSTDAISKIIFIDEPFPYGTGGALVNAKNFLGNDPFILSTADIVFDSSFNELPSTVEAAHLVAVKNPEHNQRGDFSMRTNTVFINDGMNDFTYSGISVLNPNILEAHLSRKYPFDLWNTILKPLIAKSMVSANFDDSLWIDVGTEDRLKLARKVLKDEN
;
A
#
# COMPACT_ATOMS: atom_id res chain seq x y z
N SER A 1 10.23 11.94 8.43
CA SER A 1 10.53 10.60 7.91
C SER A 1 11.81 10.06 8.55
N ARG A 2 11.85 8.79 8.90
CA ARG A 2 13.05 8.06 9.40
C ARG A 2 14.14 7.90 8.31
N MET A 3 13.82 8.27 7.07
CA MET A 3 14.71 8.25 5.90
C MET A 3 15.40 9.60 5.63
N ARG A 4 15.37 10.56 6.56
CA ARG A 4 16.16 11.80 6.44
C ARG A 4 17.65 11.48 6.62
N PRO A 5 18.55 12.12 5.83
CA PRO A 5 18.34 13.29 4.97
C PRO A 5 17.84 13.00 3.55
N ILE A 6 17.81 11.74 3.07
CA ILE A 6 17.45 11.37 1.70
C ILE A 6 16.08 11.97 1.31
N THR A 7 15.08 11.81 2.18
CA THR A 7 13.71 12.28 1.92
C THR A 7 13.49 13.79 2.08
N ASN A 8 14.53 14.56 2.33
CA ASN A 8 14.44 16.03 2.30
C ASN A 8 14.39 16.58 0.86
N LYS A 9 14.97 15.86 -0.11
CA LYS A 9 15.11 16.29 -1.50
C LYS A 9 14.44 15.37 -2.51
N LEU A 10 14.18 14.12 -2.11
CA LEU A 10 13.58 13.10 -2.96
C LEU A 10 12.37 12.47 -2.23
N PRO A 11 11.19 12.45 -2.81
CA PRO A 11 10.06 11.75 -2.21
C PRO A 11 10.34 10.25 -2.14
N LYS A 12 9.95 9.60 -1.04
CA LYS A 12 10.26 8.20 -0.77
C LYS A 12 9.90 7.23 -1.92
N PRO A 13 8.75 7.40 -2.61
CA PRO A 13 8.40 6.55 -3.75
C PRO A 13 9.38 6.62 -4.92
N LEU A 14 10.18 7.68 -5.03
CA LEU A 14 11.20 7.85 -6.08
C LEU A 14 12.59 7.35 -5.68
N ILE A 15 12.75 6.75 -4.52
CA ILE A 15 14.03 6.12 -4.13
C ILE A 15 14.31 4.95 -5.06
N ASP A 16 15.50 4.96 -5.66
CA ASP A 16 15.98 3.88 -6.53
C ASP A 16 16.32 2.63 -5.71
N VAL A 17 15.81 1.50 -6.18
CA VAL A 17 16.06 0.16 -5.64
C VAL A 17 16.23 -0.82 -6.81
N GLY A 18 17.48 -1.18 -7.11
CA GLY A 18 17.78 -2.10 -8.21
C GLY A 18 17.60 -1.48 -9.61
N GLY A 19 17.89 -0.18 -9.76
CA GLY A 19 17.90 0.52 -11.07
C GLY A 19 16.57 1.19 -11.46
N ILE A 20 15.49 1.00 -10.70
CA ILE A 20 14.21 1.70 -10.89
C ILE A 20 13.66 2.18 -9.55
N SER A 21 12.80 3.18 -9.55
CA SER A 21 12.19 3.69 -8.32
C SER A 21 11.17 2.71 -7.72
N LEU A 22 10.91 2.84 -6.41
CA LEU A 22 9.92 2.01 -5.72
C LEU A 22 8.55 2.09 -6.39
N ILE A 23 8.10 3.30 -6.75
CA ILE A 23 6.77 3.48 -7.36
C ILE A 23 6.71 2.92 -8.79
N GLU A 24 7.76 3.05 -9.59
CA GLU A 24 7.83 2.46 -10.93
C GLU A 24 7.81 0.94 -10.87
N ARG A 25 8.56 0.34 -9.92
CA ARG A 25 8.54 -1.11 -9.70
C ARG A 25 7.12 -1.60 -9.38
N LEU A 26 6.45 -0.97 -8.43
CA LEU A 26 5.08 -1.30 -8.06
C LEU A 26 4.11 -1.17 -9.23
N ILE A 27 4.17 -0.05 -9.96
CA ILE A 27 3.31 0.20 -11.12
C ILE A 27 3.53 -0.87 -12.19
N ASN A 28 4.78 -1.21 -12.51
CA ASN A 28 5.10 -2.24 -13.50
C ASN A 28 4.55 -3.62 -13.10
N GLN A 29 4.64 -3.99 -11.82
CA GLN A 29 4.04 -5.24 -11.32
C GLN A 29 2.52 -5.24 -11.44
N LEU A 30 1.86 -4.13 -11.08
CA LEU A 30 0.41 -4.01 -11.20
C LEU A 30 -0.06 -4.01 -12.66
N ILE A 31 0.70 -3.40 -13.58
CA ILE A 31 0.44 -3.49 -15.03
C ILE A 31 0.58 -4.94 -15.51
N ALA A 32 1.62 -5.64 -15.11
CA ALA A 32 1.81 -7.04 -15.46
C ALA A 32 0.68 -7.94 -14.93
N PHE A 33 0.06 -7.58 -13.82
CA PHE A 33 -1.14 -8.21 -13.28
C PHE A 33 -2.43 -7.83 -14.05
N GLY A 34 -2.41 -6.77 -14.87
CA GLY A 34 -3.55 -6.34 -15.69
C GLY A 34 -4.21 -5.02 -15.22
N VAL A 35 -3.65 -4.32 -14.24
CA VAL A 35 -4.13 -3.00 -13.83
C VAL A 35 -3.78 -1.98 -14.91
N SER A 36 -4.77 -1.20 -15.36
CA SER A 36 -4.61 -0.20 -16.42
C SER A 36 -4.89 1.23 -15.96
N GLU A 37 -5.52 1.44 -14.83
CA GLU A 37 -5.85 2.77 -14.28
C GLU A 37 -5.30 2.92 -12.87
N PHE A 38 -4.72 4.08 -12.58
CA PHE A 38 -4.08 4.37 -11.30
C PHE A 38 -4.58 5.69 -10.73
N VAL A 39 -4.84 5.71 -9.42
CA VAL A 39 -5.11 6.92 -8.64
C VAL A 39 -3.97 7.07 -7.64
N ILE A 40 -3.22 8.16 -7.73
CA ILE A 40 -2.03 8.39 -6.91
C ILE A 40 -2.20 9.67 -6.12
N ASN A 41 -2.30 9.53 -4.79
CA ASN A 41 -2.29 10.67 -3.89
C ASN A 41 -0.87 11.19 -3.73
N VAL A 42 -0.67 12.49 -3.91
CA VAL A 42 0.61 13.17 -3.78
C VAL A 42 0.49 14.37 -2.84
N SER A 43 1.53 14.61 -2.05
CA SER A 43 1.60 15.74 -1.13
C SER A 43 3.01 16.34 -1.20
N TYR A 44 3.82 16.22 -0.14
CA TYR A 44 5.18 16.75 -0.10
C TYR A 44 6.03 16.24 -1.27
N LEU A 45 6.63 17.15 -2.05
CA LEU A 45 7.39 16.87 -3.28
C LEU A 45 6.57 16.13 -4.36
N GLY A 46 5.25 16.29 -4.39
CA GLY A 46 4.34 15.60 -5.31
C GLY A 46 4.66 15.85 -6.79
N ASP A 47 5.12 17.06 -7.13
CA ASP A 47 5.48 17.40 -8.52
C ASP A 47 6.63 16.56 -9.06
N GLN A 48 7.57 16.13 -8.21
CA GLN A 48 8.64 15.21 -8.62
C GLN A 48 8.07 13.83 -8.99
N ILE A 49 7.07 13.34 -8.26
CA ILE A 49 6.39 12.07 -8.57
C ILE A 49 5.65 12.19 -9.90
N LYS A 50 4.90 13.27 -10.10
CA LYS A 50 4.16 13.52 -11.33
C LYS A 50 5.11 13.57 -12.54
N GLU A 51 6.25 14.27 -12.39
CA GLU A 51 7.23 14.39 -13.46
C GLU A 51 7.91 13.05 -13.79
N ALA A 52 8.31 12.29 -12.77
CA ALA A 52 8.94 10.98 -12.97
C ALA A 52 8.02 9.98 -13.70
N LEU A 53 6.71 10.05 -13.45
CA LEU A 53 5.75 9.12 -14.04
C LEU A 53 5.21 9.57 -15.41
N LYS A 54 5.49 10.79 -15.88
CA LYS A 54 5.07 11.27 -17.21
C LYS A 54 5.63 10.46 -18.36
N SER A 55 6.83 9.92 -18.22
CA SER A 55 7.54 9.18 -19.27
C SER A 55 7.23 7.69 -19.30
N THR A 56 6.32 7.22 -18.46
CA THR A 56 5.97 5.81 -18.36
C THR A 56 4.93 5.48 -19.43
N ASP A 57 5.38 5.14 -20.64
CA ASP A 57 4.53 4.87 -21.82
C ASP A 57 3.53 3.71 -21.65
N ALA A 58 3.73 2.88 -20.64
CA ALA A 58 2.89 1.71 -20.37
C ALA A 58 1.60 2.03 -19.60
N ILE A 59 1.41 3.27 -19.12
CA ILE A 59 0.28 3.62 -18.26
C ILE A 59 -0.79 4.35 -19.08
N SER A 60 -1.90 3.68 -19.31
CA SER A 60 -3.02 4.24 -20.08
C SER A 60 -3.69 5.41 -19.35
N LYS A 61 -3.67 5.44 -18.02
CA LYS A 61 -4.29 6.50 -17.22
C LYS A 61 -3.76 6.57 -15.79
N ILE A 62 -3.16 7.69 -15.45
CA ILE A 62 -2.88 8.07 -14.05
C ILE A 62 -3.69 9.31 -13.69
N ILE A 63 -4.40 9.24 -12.57
CA ILE A 63 -5.04 10.39 -11.93
C ILE A 63 -4.22 10.75 -10.70
N PHE A 64 -3.67 11.98 -10.67
CA PHE A 64 -2.99 12.51 -9.49
C PHE A 64 -3.96 13.32 -8.64
N ILE A 65 -3.94 13.07 -7.33
CA ILE A 65 -4.73 13.81 -6.36
C ILE A 65 -3.78 14.54 -5.42
N ASP A 66 -3.79 15.88 -5.51
CA ASP A 66 -2.96 16.73 -4.66
C ASP A 66 -3.55 16.86 -3.26
N GLU A 67 -2.73 16.62 -2.25
CA GLU A 67 -3.06 16.86 -0.85
C GLU A 67 -2.23 18.06 -0.36
N PRO A 68 -2.84 19.20 0.02
CA PRO A 68 -2.13 20.37 0.50
C PRO A 68 -1.32 20.10 1.79
N PHE A 69 -1.69 19.07 2.53
CA PHE A 69 -0.94 18.46 3.62
C PHE A 69 -1.30 16.97 3.68
N PRO A 70 -0.48 16.10 4.31
CA PRO A 70 -0.78 14.67 4.36
C PRO A 70 -2.12 14.38 5.06
N TYR A 71 -3.07 13.79 4.34
CA TYR A 71 -4.40 13.44 4.86
C TYR A 71 -4.43 12.16 5.69
N GLY A 72 -3.30 11.45 5.77
CA GLY A 72 -3.21 10.12 6.33
C GLY A 72 -3.76 9.05 5.38
N THR A 73 -3.45 7.78 5.63
CA THR A 73 -3.79 6.70 4.70
C THR A 73 -5.29 6.51 4.49
N GLY A 74 -6.11 6.69 5.52
CA GLY A 74 -7.57 6.67 5.40
C GLY A 74 -8.12 7.94 4.74
N GLY A 75 -7.58 9.11 5.11
CA GLY A 75 -7.99 10.38 4.54
C GLY A 75 -7.68 10.50 3.06
N ALA A 76 -6.53 9.98 2.62
CA ALA A 76 -6.15 9.91 1.21
C ALA A 76 -7.17 9.11 0.38
N LEU A 77 -7.63 7.96 0.88
CA LEU A 77 -8.64 7.15 0.21
C LEU A 77 -9.99 7.84 0.12
N VAL A 78 -10.44 8.48 1.19
CA VAL A 78 -11.69 9.24 1.19
C VAL A 78 -11.61 10.41 0.20
N ASN A 79 -10.49 11.11 0.13
CA ASN A 79 -10.24 12.16 -0.84
C ASN A 79 -10.25 11.65 -2.30
N ALA A 80 -9.83 10.41 -2.50
CA ALA A 80 -9.80 9.75 -3.81
C ALA A 80 -11.15 9.13 -4.23
N LYS A 81 -12.15 9.03 -3.34
CA LYS A 81 -13.39 8.26 -3.52
C LYS A 81 -14.06 8.46 -4.88
N ASN A 82 -14.15 9.72 -5.34
CA ASN A 82 -14.81 10.04 -6.61
C ASN A 82 -14.07 9.51 -7.86
N PHE A 83 -12.83 9.07 -7.71
CA PHE A 83 -11.99 8.54 -8.78
C PHE A 83 -11.83 7.03 -8.74
N LEU A 84 -12.27 6.37 -7.65
CA LEU A 84 -12.10 4.93 -7.43
C LEU A 84 -13.20 4.07 -8.07
N GLY A 85 -14.25 4.70 -8.60
CA GLY A 85 -15.40 3.95 -9.14
C GLY A 85 -16.23 3.24 -8.07
N ASN A 86 -16.96 2.19 -8.47
CA ASN A 86 -17.85 1.42 -7.61
C ASN A 86 -17.38 -0.03 -7.41
N ASP A 87 -16.43 -0.49 -8.22
CA ASP A 87 -15.88 -1.84 -8.12
C ASP A 87 -14.73 -1.90 -7.11
N PRO A 88 -14.45 -3.08 -6.53
CA PRO A 88 -13.29 -3.27 -5.69
C PRO A 88 -11.99 -2.85 -6.39
N PHE A 89 -11.09 -2.22 -5.66
CA PHE A 89 -9.82 -1.73 -6.18
C PHE A 89 -8.65 -2.22 -5.34
N ILE A 90 -7.47 -2.32 -5.95
CA ILE A 90 -6.22 -2.66 -5.26
C ILE A 90 -5.66 -1.38 -4.64
N LEU A 91 -5.45 -1.41 -3.32
CA LEU A 91 -4.66 -0.41 -2.61
C LEU A 91 -3.25 -0.95 -2.39
N SER A 92 -2.24 -0.14 -2.65
CA SER A 92 -0.86 -0.44 -2.25
C SER A 92 -0.16 0.79 -1.72
N THR A 93 0.73 0.60 -0.74
CA THR A 93 1.68 1.63 -0.32
C THR A 93 2.87 1.66 -1.28
N ALA A 94 3.36 2.85 -1.62
CA ALA A 94 4.44 3.03 -2.60
C ALA A 94 5.86 3.00 -1.97
N ASP A 95 6.00 2.40 -0.81
CA ASP A 95 7.27 2.35 -0.07
C ASP A 95 7.69 0.93 0.31
N ILE A 96 7.17 -0.05 -0.40
CA ILE A 96 7.48 -1.47 -0.25
C ILE A 96 8.19 -2.01 -1.49
N VAL A 97 9.04 -3.00 -1.29
CA VAL A 97 9.47 -3.96 -2.31
C VAL A 97 8.69 -5.24 -2.04
N PHE A 98 7.98 -5.72 -3.03
CA PHE A 98 7.15 -6.90 -2.92
C PHE A 98 7.20 -7.67 -4.24
N ASP A 99 7.58 -8.94 -4.17
CA ASP A 99 7.72 -9.81 -5.36
C ASP A 99 6.61 -10.85 -5.37
N SER A 100 5.37 -10.40 -5.46
CA SER A 100 4.18 -11.23 -5.60
C SER A 100 3.58 -11.11 -6.99
N SER A 101 2.97 -12.19 -7.45
CA SER A 101 2.20 -12.21 -8.71
C SER A 101 0.83 -11.57 -8.60
N PHE A 102 0.36 -11.25 -7.40
CA PHE A 102 -1.01 -10.80 -7.08
C PHE A 102 -2.15 -11.76 -7.49
N ASN A 103 -1.83 -12.97 -7.99
CA ASN A 103 -2.81 -13.91 -8.53
C ASN A 103 -3.84 -14.40 -7.49
N GLU A 104 -3.53 -14.29 -6.20
CA GLU A 104 -4.42 -14.68 -5.11
C GLU A 104 -5.37 -13.55 -4.66
N LEU A 105 -5.26 -12.36 -5.25
CA LEU A 105 -6.17 -11.26 -4.93
C LEU A 105 -7.57 -11.55 -5.47
N PRO A 106 -8.62 -11.47 -4.62
CA PRO A 106 -9.98 -11.68 -5.07
C PRO A 106 -10.49 -10.51 -5.91
N SER A 107 -11.31 -10.79 -6.92
CA SER A 107 -11.98 -9.77 -7.73
C SER A 107 -13.17 -9.13 -7.02
N THR A 108 -13.69 -9.76 -5.97
CA THR A 108 -14.82 -9.26 -5.16
C THR A 108 -14.53 -9.41 -3.68
N VAL A 109 -14.92 -8.42 -2.90
CA VAL A 109 -14.77 -8.41 -1.44
C VAL A 109 -16.02 -7.82 -0.79
N GLU A 110 -16.40 -8.31 0.40
CA GLU A 110 -17.47 -7.71 1.18
C GLU A 110 -17.08 -6.29 1.62
N ALA A 111 -15.96 -6.16 2.32
CA ALA A 111 -15.39 -4.87 2.75
C ALA A 111 -13.92 -4.74 2.34
N ALA A 112 -13.08 -5.68 2.75
CA ALA A 112 -11.65 -5.67 2.47
C ALA A 112 -11.06 -7.08 2.42
N HIS A 113 -9.98 -7.23 1.63
CA HIS A 113 -9.10 -8.39 1.66
C HIS A 113 -7.65 -7.91 1.81
N LEU A 114 -6.93 -8.42 2.80
CA LEU A 114 -5.57 -8.00 3.13
C LEU A 114 -4.56 -9.03 2.64
N VAL A 115 -3.41 -8.57 2.19
CA VAL A 115 -2.25 -9.44 2.00
C VAL A 115 -1.44 -9.47 3.28
N ALA A 116 -1.32 -10.65 3.88
CA ALA A 116 -0.56 -10.93 5.08
C ALA A 116 0.86 -11.36 4.73
N VAL A 117 1.85 -10.86 5.45
CA VAL A 117 3.25 -11.30 5.36
C VAL A 117 3.77 -11.73 6.73
N LYS A 118 4.90 -12.44 6.76
CA LYS A 118 5.59 -12.77 8.01
C LYS A 118 5.90 -11.52 8.81
N ASN A 119 5.85 -11.63 10.14
CA ASN A 119 6.22 -10.52 11.01
C ASN A 119 7.72 -10.19 10.85
N PRO A 120 8.07 -8.98 10.38
CA PRO A 120 9.44 -8.55 10.28
C PRO A 120 10.02 -8.22 11.67
N GLU A 121 11.34 -8.12 11.79
CA GLU A 121 12.01 -7.81 13.06
C GLU A 121 11.48 -6.54 13.75
N HIS A 122 11.05 -5.56 12.97
CA HIS A 122 10.53 -4.28 13.50
C HIS A 122 9.03 -4.31 13.86
N ASN A 123 8.31 -5.39 13.54
CA ASN A 123 6.91 -5.62 13.91
C ASN A 123 6.69 -7.06 14.40
N GLN A 124 7.45 -7.52 15.38
CA GLN A 124 7.35 -8.89 15.92
C GLN A 124 5.99 -9.20 16.55
N ARG A 125 5.24 -8.17 16.97
CA ARG A 125 3.89 -8.36 17.52
C ARG A 125 2.84 -8.67 16.47
N GLY A 126 3.13 -8.40 15.20
CA GLY A 126 2.17 -8.49 14.11
C GLY A 126 1.01 -7.51 14.24
N ASP A 127 0.20 -7.45 13.20
CA ASP A 127 -0.95 -6.56 13.14
C ASP A 127 -2.26 -7.32 13.33
N PHE A 128 -2.33 -8.56 12.85
CA PHE A 128 -3.52 -9.41 12.92
C PHE A 128 -3.17 -10.90 12.83
N SER A 129 -4.13 -11.74 13.19
CA SER A 129 -4.14 -13.17 12.93
C SER A 129 -5.29 -13.53 12.00
N MET A 130 -5.28 -14.73 11.41
CA MET A 130 -6.38 -15.20 10.59
C MET A 130 -6.68 -16.68 10.89
N ARG A 131 -7.96 -17.06 10.75
CA ARG A 131 -8.41 -18.45 10.78
C ARG A 131 -9.09 -18.76 9.46
N THR A 132 -8.58 -19.74 8.73
CA THR A 132 -8.87 -19.89 7.30
C THR A 132 -8.54 -18.57 6.60
N ASN A 133 -9.51 -17.77 6.18
CA ASN A 133 -9.31 -16.47 5.55
C ASN A 133 -9.90 -15.31 6.37
N THR A 134 -10.53 -15.56 7.51
CA THR A 134 -11.14 -14.51 8.33
C THR A 134 -10.12 -13.88 9.26
N VAL A 135 -10.00 -12.57 9.18
CA VAL A 135 -9.07 -11.77 9.98
C VAL A 135 -9.62 -11.47 11.36
N PHE A 136 -8.77 -11.54 12.38
CA PHE A 136 -9.06 -11.08 13.73
C PHE A 136 -7.80 -10.51 14.38
N ILE A 137 -7.97 -9.75 15.46
CA ILE A 137 -6.86 -9.13 16.19
C ILE A 137 -6.85 -9.66 17.63
N ASN A 138 -5.70 -10.18 18.06
CA ASN A 138 -5.44 -10.57 19.43
C ASN A 138 -4.92 -9.36 20.24
N ASP A 139 -5.22 -9.33 21.52
CA ASP A 139 -4.71 -8.29 22.43
C ASP A 139 -3.17 -8.35 22.64
N GLY A 140 -2.54 -9.47 22.34
CA GLY A 140 -1.10 -9.70 22.50
C GLY A 140 -0.36 -9.80 21.17
N MET A 141 0.10 -11.02 20.87
CA MET A 141 0.81 -11.35 19.64
C MET A 141 -0.19 -11.70 18.54
N ASN A 142 0.11 -11.25 17.34
CA ASN A 142 -0.59 -11.61 16.13
C ASN A 142 0.38 -12.32 15.18
N ASP A 143 -0.14 -13.16 14.29
CA ASP A 143 0.68 -14.06 13.49
C ASP A 143 1.27 -13.37 12.26
N PHE A 144 0.64 -12.28 11.79
CA PHE A 144 0.96 -11.64 10.52
C PHE A 144 1.04 -10.12 10.61
N THR A 145 1.84 -9.56 9.71
CA THR A 145 1.91 -8.14 9.43
C THR A 145 1.10 -7.82 8.17
N TYR A 146 0.37 -6.70 8.18
CA TYR A 146 -0.27 -6.16 6.99
C TYR A 146 0.78 -5.63 6.02
N SER A 147 0.85 -6.19 4.82
CA SER A 147 1.87 -5.85 3.82
C SER A 147 1.77 -4.41 3.29
N GLY A 148 0.63 -3.75 3.49
CA GLY A 148 0.30 -2.49 2.82
C GLY A 148 -0.42 -2.69 1.49
N ILE A 149 -0.73 -3.95 1.12
CA ILE A 149 -1.50 -4.30 -0.09
C ILE A 149 -2.84 -4.89 0.33
N SER A 150 -3.90 -4.45 -0.30
CA SER A 150 -5.27 -4.95 -0.05
C SER A 150 -6.18 -4.72 -1.25
N VAL A 151 -7.25 -5.49 -1.33
CA VAL A 151 -8.41 -5.19 -2.17
C VAL A 151 -9.50 -4.60 -1.29
N LEU A 152 -10.02 -3.45 -1.66
CA LEU A 152 -11.01 -2.71 -0.89
C LEU A 152 -12.30 -2.50 -1.70
N ASN A 153 -13.44 -2.69 -1.05
CA ASN A 153 -14.72 -2.25 -1.58
C ASN A 153 -14.86 -0.74 -1.33
N PRO A 154 -15.05 0.10 -2.36
CA PRO A 154 -15.11 1.55 -2.18
C PRO A 154 -16.26 2.03 -1.26
N ASN A 155 -17.29 1.21 -1.06
CA ASN A 155 -18.41 1.54 -0.18
C ASN A 155 -18.00 1.69 1.30
N ILE A 156 -16.88 1.08 1.72
CA ILE A 156 -16.36 1.27 3.09
C ILE A 156 -15.98 2.72 3.40
N LEU A 157 -15.77 3.53 2.38
CA LEU A 157 -15.38 4.94 2.53
C LEU A 157 -16.57 5.87 2.80
N GLU A 158 -17.80 5.44 2.49
CA GLU A 158 -19.02 6.26 2.58
C GLU A 158 -19.24 6.82 4.01
N ALA A 159 -19.04 5.98 5.02
CA ALA A 159 -19.21 6.37 6.42
C ALA A 159 -18.18 7.42 6.91
N HIS A 160 -17.16 7.71 6.09
CA HIS A 160 -16.04 8.56 6.48
C HIS A 160 -15.92 9.85 5.66
N LEU A 161 -16.83 10.12 4.71
CA LEU A 161 -16.81 11.30 3.81
C LEU A 161 -16.80 12.64 4.54
N SER A 162 -17.40 12.73 5.70
CA SER A 162 -17.45 13.97 6.52
C SER A 162 -16.34 14.06 7.57
N ARG A 163 -15.41 13.07 7.59
CA ARG A 163 -14.38 13.01 8.62
C ARG A 163 -13.27 14.04 8.36
N LYS A 164 -12.80 14.68 9.43
CA LYS A 164 -11.67 15.63 9.35
C LYS A 164 -10.34 14.91 9.18
N TYR A 165 -9.50 15.43 8.30
CA TYR A 165 -8.13 14.95 8.08
C TYR A 165 -7.15 15.49 9.14
N PRO A 166 -6.05 14.79 9.43
CA PRO A 166 -5.68 13.47 8.92
C PRO A 166 -6.29 12.31 9.74
N PHE A 167 -6.45 11.14 9.11
CA PHE A 167 -6.73 9.89 9.83
C PHE A 167 -6.16 8.68 9.08
N ASP A 168 -5.86 7.62 9.83
CA ASP A 168 -5.27 6.42 9.26
C ASP A 168 -6.33 5.38 8.86
N LEU A 169 -6.00 4.55 7.87
CA LEU A 169 -6.84 3.48 7.36
C LEU A 169 -7.00 2.36 8.40
N TRP A 170 -5.89 1.96 9.04
CA TRP A 170 -5.85 0.77 9.88
C TRP A 170 -6.77 0.90 11.09
N ASN A 171 -6.55 1.92 11.93
CA ASN A 171 -7.33 2.09 13.16
C ASN A 171 -8.75 2.63 12.90
N THR A 172 -8.92 3.44 11.84
CA THR A 172 -10.18 4.13 11.62
C THR A 172 -11.17 3.31 10.80
N ILE A 173 -10.70 2.52 9.83
CA ILE A 173 -11.55 1.80 8.89
C ILE A 173 -11.38 0.29 9.06
N LEU A 174 -10.17 -0.24 8.93
CA LEU A 174 -9.95 -1.69 8.88
C LEU A 174 -10.25 -2.38 10.21
N LYS A 175 -9.73 -1.89 11.33
CA LYS A 175 -9.99 -2.51 12.66
C LYS A 175 -11.48 -2.61 12.99
N PRO A 176 -12.30 -1.57 12.80
CA PRO A 176 -13.77 -1.68 12.99
C PRO A 176 -14.43 -2.73 12.06
N LEU A 177 -13.93 -2.90 10.84
CA LEU A 177 -14.44 -3.91 9.90
C LEU A 177 -13.98 -5.31 10.30
N ILE A 178 -12.74 -5.47 10.77
CA ILE A 178 -12.22 -6.73 11.33
C ILE A 178 -13.07 -7.18 12.51
N ALA A 179 -13.40 -6.27 13.42
CA ALA A 179 -14.26 -6.56 14.57
C ALA A 179 -15.67 -7.03 14.18
N LYS A 180 -16.11 -6.73 12.95
CA LYS A 180 -17.39 -7.20 12.37
C LYS A 180 -17.22 -8.44 11.49
N SER A 181 -16.03 -9.04 11.44
CA SER A 181 -15.70 -10.20 10.58
C SER A 181 -15.90 -9.95 9.07
N MET A 182 -15.81 -8.70 8.62
CA MET A 182 -16.00 -8.29 7.22
C MET A 182 -14.67 -8.22 6.44
N VAL A 183 -13.56 -8.65 7.03
CA VAL A 183 -12.23 -8.60 6.44
C VAL A 183 -11.66 -10.00 6.30
N SER A 184 -11.24 -10.33 5.09
CA SER A 184 -10.50 -11.56 4.79
C SER A 184 -9.02 -11.26 4.52
N ALA A 185 -8.19 -12.29 4.48
CA ALA A 185 -6.78 -12.19 4.09
C ALA A 185 -6.28 -13.51 3.47
N ASN A 186 -5.23 -13.40 2.66
CA ASN A 186 -4.34 -14.50 2.31
C ASN A 186 -2.93 -14.23 2.83
N PHE A 187 -2.17 -15.29 3.08
CA PHE A 187 -0.76 -15.19 3.42
C PHE A 187 0.09 -15.29 2.16
N ASP A 188 1.02 -14.36 1.98
CA ASP A 188 2.00 -14.35 0.89
C ASP A 188 3.41 -14.46 1.50
N ASP A 189 4.14 -15.50 1.09
CA ASP A 189 5.51 -15.79 1.56
C ASP A 189 6.59 -15.24 0.62
N SER A 190 6.21 -14.45 -0.38
CA SER A 190 7.13 -13.81 -1.31
C SER A 190 8.00 -12.77 -0.60
N LEU A 191 9.06 -12.34 -1.28
CA LEU A 191 9.88 -11.24 -0.78
C LEU A 191 9.02 -10.01 -0.48
N TRP A 192 9.10 -9.53 0.74
CA TRP A 192 8.48 -8.28 1.17
C TRP A 192 9.43 -7.46 2.05
N ILE A 193 9.67 -6.22 1.68
CA ILE A 193 10.50 -5.28 2.45
C ILE A 193 9.81 -3.92 2.50
N ASP A 194 9.43 -3.46 3.69
CA ASP A 194 9.05 -2.06 3.93
C ASP A 194 10.33 -1.20 3.98
N VAL A 195 10.52 -0.33 2.99
CA VAL A 195 11.68 0.55 2.87
C VAL A 195 11.51 1.78 3.76
N GLY A 196 11.35 1.58 5.07
CA GLY A 196 11.09 2.65 6.05
C GLY A 196 12.33 3.23 6.74
N THR A 197 13.51 2.60 6.56
CA THR A 197 14.80 3.04 7.12
C THR A 197 15.93 2.85 6.12
N GLU A 198 17.08 3.52 6.35
CA GLU A 198 18.27 3.35 5.49
C GLU A 198 18.79 1.91 5.46
N ASP A 199 18.71 1.18 6.58
CA ASP A 199 19.17 -0.22 6.63
C ASP A 199 18.25 -1.14 5.81
N ARG A 200 16.93 -0.91 5.86
CA ARG A 200 15.98 -1.65 5.01
C ARG A 200 16.12 -1.29 3.54
N LEU A 201 16.49 -0.03 3.23
CA LEU A 201 16.85 0.36 1.86
C LEU A 201 18.12 -0.39 1.37
N LYS A 202 19.16 -0.50 2.21
CA LYS A 202 20.35 -1.27 1.88
C LYS A 202 20.02 -2.75 1.66
N LEU A 203 19.17 -3.33 2.52
CA LEU A 203 18.70 -4.69 2.38
C LEU A 203 17.96 -4.90 1.04
N ALA A 204 16.99 -4.05 0.72
CA ALA A 204 16.24 -4.11 -0.53
C ALA A 204 17.15 -4.02 -1.76
N ARG A 205 18.13 -3.09 -1.74
CA ARG A 205 19.13 -2.98 -2.81
C ARG A 205 20.03 -4.18 -2.96
N LYS A 206 20.40 -4.82 -1.85
CA LYS A 206 21.23 -6.04 -1.88
C LYS A 206 20.45 -7.19 -2.50
N VAL A 207 19.28 -7.49 -2.02
CA VAL A 207 18.45 -8.61 -2.51
C VAL A 207 18.18 -8.46 -4.01
N LEU A 208 17.76 -7.29 -4.47
CA LEU A 208 17.45 -7.06 -5.89
C LEU A 208 18.69 -6.97 -6.81
N LYS A 209 19.90 -6.85 -6.27
CA LYS A 209 21.15 -6.96 -7.06
C LYS A 209 21.59 -8.41 -7.24
N ASP A 210 21.32 -9.24 -6.25
CA ASP A 210 21.70 -10.66 -6.27
C ASP A 210 20.76 -11.47 -7.19
N GLU A 211 19.62 -10.88 -7.65
CA GLU A 211 18.67 -11.48 -8.60
C GLU A 211 18.96 -11.12 -10.08
N ASN A 212 19.92 -10.23 -10.37
CA ASN A 212 20.38 -9.84 -11.71
C ASN A 212 21.78 -10.38 -12.00
#